data_7867388ab253d589aba6067a438d1d68
#
_entry.id   7867388ab253d589aba6067a438d1d68
#
_cell.length_a   1.000
_cell.length_b   1.000
_cell.length_c   1.000
_cell.angle_alpha   90.00
_cell.angle_beta   90.00
_cell.angle_gamma   90.00
#
_symmetry.space_group_name_H-M   'P 1'
#
loop_
_entity.id
_entity.type
_entity.pdbx_description
1 polymer ?
#
loop_
_entity_poly.entity_id
_entity_poly.type
_entity_poly.pdbx_seq_one_letter_code
_entity_poly.pdbx_strand_id
1 'polypeptide(L)'
;DLIFGLPGQDSEHWSATLQDGLALRPDHISLYGLTVEPKTVFDFMRRQQTLSVPSDDQQADMYAEAIDTALAAGYEHYEISSFASPGHESRHNMTYWADESYIGLGPSACGYLAGRRYANVRGTRSYMKRVDAGDSAVVEEETLTGIDARAQTLMLGLRRLGGVRRDDYHRRYGRDIVDDFGDTMAPLEDAGLLRLSAASIRLTRRGVLLSNEVFVRLLP
;
A
#
# COMPACT_ATOMS: atom_id res chain seq x y z
N ASP A 1 -9.80 -11.54 2.87
CA ASP A 1 -9.71 -10.06 2.93
C ASP A 1 -10.89 -9.51 3.72
N LEU A 2 -10.65 -8.54 4.61
CA LEU A 2 -11.68 -7.85 5.38
C LEU A 2 -11.58 -6.33 5.14
N ILE A 3 -12.71 -5.63 5.28
CA ILE A 3 -12.78 -4.17 5.13
C ILE A 3 -13.40 -3.58 6.39
N PHE A 4 -12.72 -2.59 6.99
CA PHE A 4 -13.25 -1.77 8.08
C PHE A 4 -13.65 -0.37 7.60
N GLY A 5 -14.39 0.36 8.43
CA GLY A 5 -14.86 1.70 8.09
C GLY A 5 -16.07 1.69 7.14
N LEU A 6 -16.82 0.60 7.05
CA LEU A 6 -18.02 0.49 6.22
C LEU A 6 -19.14 1.42 6.74
N PRO A 7 -20.06 1.87 5.86
CA PRO A 7 -21.22 2.63 6.29
C PRO A 7 -22.04 1.90 7.36
N GLY A 8 -22.25 2.56 8.50
CA GLY A 8 -22.98 1.99 9.65
C GLY A 8 -22.21 0.96 10.48
N GLN A 9 -20.95 0.69 10.15
CA GLN A 9 -20.09 -0.20 10.95
C GLN A 9 -19.58 0.56 12.18
N ASP A 10 -19.81 0.06 13.37
CA ASP A 10 -19.20 0.50 14.61
C ASP A 10 -18.04 -0.44 15.02
N SER A 11 -17.37 -0.10 16.11
CA SER A 11 -16.24 -0.86 16.62
C SER A 11 -16.64 -2.29 17.07
N GLU A 12 -17.84 -2.49 17.59
CA GLU A 12 -18.34 -3.80 18.03
C GLU A 12 -18.55 -4.74 16.82
N HIS A 13 -19.19 -4.23 15.77
CA HIS A 13 -19.37 -4.99 14.52
C HIS A 13 -18.02 -5.31 13.84
N TRP A 14 -17.09 -4.35 13.89
CA TRP A 14 -15.74 -4.59 13.36
C TRP A 14 -15.01 -5.67 14.16
N SER A 15 -15.01 -5.57 15.49
CA SER A 15 -14.35 -6.54 16.38
C SER A 15 -14.91 -7.97 16.14
N ALA A 16 -16.24 -8.12 16.05
CA ALA A 16 -16.86 -9.40 15.75
C ALA A 16 -16.43 -9.96 14.37
N THR A 17 -16.44 -9.11 13.33
CA THR A 17 -15.99 -9.49 11.98
C THR A 17 -14.54 -9.98 11.97
N LEU A 18 -13.66 -9.26 12.68
CA LEU A 18 -12.25 -9.60 12.79
C LEU A 18 -12.06 -10.95 13.51
N GLN A 19 -12.75 -11.16 14.62
CA GLN A 19 -12.71 -12.42 15.36
C GLN A 19 -13.21 -13.60 14.54
N ASP A 20 -14.31 -13.45 13.82
CA ASP A 20 -14.84 -14.49 12.92
C ASP A 20 -13.85 -14.82 11.81
N GLY A 21 -13.22 -13.80 11.21
CA GLY A 21 -12.18 -13.98 10.21
C GLY A 21 -10.97 -14.75 10.74
N LEU A 22 -10.48 -14.38 11.93
CA LEU A 22 -9.35 -15.06 12.59
C LEU A 22 -9.70 -16.49 13.06
N ALA A 23 -10.94 -16.74 13.45
CA ALA A 23 -11.40 -18.07 13.83
C ALA A 23 -11.32 -19.11 12.69
N LEU A 24 -11.36 -18.66 11.43
CA LEU A 24 -11.14 -19.50 10.26
C LEU A 24 -9.67 -19.95 10.11
N ARG A 25 -8.75 -19.33 10.82
CA ARG A 25 -7.30 -19.60 10.81
C ARG A 25 -6.69 -19.58 9.40
N PRO A 26 -6.94 -18.54 8.58
CA PRO A 26 -6.30 -18.46 7.27
C PRO A 26 -4.78 -18.27 7.43
N ASP A 27 -4.00 -18.68 6.43
CA ASP A 27 -2.55 -18.44 6.41
C ASP A 27 -2.22 -16.97 6.23
N HIS A 28 -3.12 -16.20 5.62
CA HIS A 28 -2.95 -14.80 5.29
C HIS A 28 -4.27 -14.03 5.40
N ILE A 29 -4.20 -12.80 5.94
CA ILE A 29 -5.32 -11.87 6.05
C ILE A 29 -4.88 -10.50 5.52
N SER A 30 -5.73 -9.89 4.67
CA SER A 30 -5.60 -8.49 4.31
C SER A 30 -6.72 -7.68 4.96
N LEU A 31 -6.37 -6.55 5.57
CA LEU A 31 -7.27 -5.66 6.30
C LEU A 31 -7.21 -4.27 5.66
N TYR A 32 -8.31 -3.84 5.04
CA TYR A 32 -8.36 -2.58 4.31
C TYR A 32 -9.33 -1.60 4.97
N GLY A 33 -8.92 -0.34 5.11
CA GLY A 33 -9.84 0.74 5.36
C GLY A 33 -10.67 1.06 4.11
N LEU A 34 -11.97 1.33 4.29
CA LEU A 34 -12.82 1.72 3.18
C LEU A 34 -12.31 3.03 2.55
N THR A 35 -11.96 2.98 1.28
CA THR A 35 -11.66 4.18 0.48
C THR A 35 -12.84 4.50 -0.44
N VAL A 36 -13.35 5.73 -0.34
CA VAL A 36 -14.43 6.21 -1.20
C VAL A 36 -13.85 6.75 -2.51
N GLU A 37 -13.80 5.88 -3.52
CA GLU A 37 -13.25 6.20 -4.83
C GLU A 37 -14.12 7.21 -5.60
N PRO A 38 -13.51 8.17 -6.31
CA PRO A 38 -14.23 9.12 -7.15
C PRO A 38 -15.12 8.43 -8.20
N LYS A 39 -16.27 9.04 -8.51
CA LYS A 39 -17.25 8.58 -9.49
C LYS A 39 -17.94 7.25 -9.16
N THR A 40 -17.90 6.83 -7.89
CA THR A 40 -18.67 5.68 -7.37
C THR A 40 -19.99 6.14 -6.74
N VAL A 41 -20.88 5.18 -6.45
CA VAL A 41 -22.12 5.46 -5.70
C VAL A 41 -21.81 6.06 -4.33
N PHE A 42 -20.79 5.55 -3.63
CA PHE A 42 -20.38 6.10 -2.34
C PHE A 42 -19.84 7.53 -2.46
N ASP A 43 -19.11 7.87 -3.53
CA ASP A 43 -18.68 9.24 -3.79
C ASP A 43 -19.87 10.19 -4.01
N PHE A 44 -20.87 9.73 -4.77
CA PHE A 44 -22.11 10.48 -4.94
C PHE A 44 -22.83 10.69 -3.61
N MET A 45 -23.04 9.64 -2.81
CA MET A 45 -23.67 9.72 -1.49
C MET A 45 -22.89 10.62 -0.52
N ARG A 46 -21.56 10.58 -0.55
CA ARG A 46 -20.68 11.45 0.23
C ARG A 46 -20.90 12.93 -0.14
N ARG A 47 -20.95 13.25 -1.43
CA ARG A 47 -21.20 14.63 -1.92
C ARG A 47 -22.60 15.11 -1.55
N GLN A 48 -23.58 14.22 -1.47
CA GLN A 48 -24.94 14.52 -1.00
C GLN A 48 -25.07 14.52 0.53
N GLN A 49 -23.98 14.25 1.27
CA GLN A 49 -23.98 14.14 2.74
C GLN A 49 -24.95 13.06 3.26
N THR A 50 -25.21 12.03 2.48
CA THR A 50 -26.07 10.89 2.84
C THR A 50 -25.28 9.62 3.18
N LEU A 51 -23.96 9.63 2.98
CA LEU A 51 -23.07 8.54 3.37
C LEU A 51 -22.61 8.73 4.82
N SER A 52 -22.99 7.83 5.71
CA SER A 52 -22.52 7.81 7.11
C SER A 52 -21.44 6.73 7.25
N VAL A 53 -20.19 7.14 7.29
CA VAL A 53 -19.03 6.26 7.59
C VAL A 53 -18.46 6.65 8.95
N PRO A 54 -17.74 5.75 9.65
CA PRO A 54 -16.98 6.09 10.84
C PRO A 54 -16.01 7.27 10.58
N SER A 55 -15.77 8.10 11.60
CA SER A 55 -14.79 9.18 11.51
C SER A 55 -13.37 8.63 11.29
N ASP A 56 -12.45 9.49 10.87
CA ASP A 56 -11.05 9.11 10.68
C ASP A 56 -10.42 8.57 11.97
N ASP A 57 -10.75 9.16 13.14
CA ASP A 57 -10.30 8.66 14.44
C ASP A 57 -10.86 7.26 14.73
N GLN A 58 -12.17 7.04 14.48
CA GLN A 58 -12.77 5.72 14.64
C GLN A 58 -12.16 4.68 13.71
N GLN A 59 -11.87 5.04 12.46
CA GLN A 59 -11.19 4.14 11.53
C GLN A 59 -9.74 3.85 11.96
N ALA A 60 -9.04 4.83 12.53
CA ALA A 60 -7.71 4.63 13.10
C ALA A 60 -7.75 3.68 14.31
N ASP A 61 -8.76 3.81 15.18
CA ASP A 61 -8.98 2.90 16.31
C ASP A 61 -9.29 1.47 15.84
N MET A 62 -10.17 1.31 14.83
CA MET A 62 -10.48 0.02 14.22
C MET A 62 -9.23 -0.64 13.62
N TYR A 63 -8.38 0.15 12.97
CA TYR A 63 -7.14 -0.39 12.41
C TYR A 63 -6.12 -0.74 13.50
N ALA A 64 -6.00 0.07 14.55
CA ALA A 64 -5.13 -0.22 15.69
C ALA A 64 -5.57 -1.52 16.41
N GLU A 65 -6.87 -1.71 16.62
CA GLU A 65 -7.45 -2.95 17.15
C GLU A 65 -7.13 -4.15 16.27
N ALA A 66 -7.27 -3.98 14.94
CA ALA A 66 -6.97 -5.04 13.99
C ALA A 66 -5.52 -5.50 14.06
N ILE A 67 -4.57 -4.56 14.16
CA ILE A 67 -3.14 -4.86 14.33
C ILE A 67 -2.92 -5.66 15.62
N ASP A 68 -3.45 -5.19 16.74
CA ASP A 68 -3.21 -5.83 18.04
C ASP A 68 -3.84 -7.23 18.11
N THR A 69 -5.05 -7.38 17.57
CA THR A 69 -5.77 -8.64 17.56
C THR A 69 -5.11 -9.69 16.65
N ALA A 70 -4.67 -9.28 15.45
CA ALA A 70 -3.97 -10.18 14.53
C ALA A 70 -2.62 -10.63 15.10
N LEU A 71 -1.85 -9.70 15.70
CA LEU A 71 -0.58 -10.03 16.37
C LEU A 71 -0.79 -10.99 17.56
N ALA A 72 -1.83 -10.76 18.37
CA ALA A 72 -2.18 -11.64 19.50
C ALA A 72 -2.62 -13.04 19.02
N ALA A 73 -3.18 -13.15 17.83
CA ALA A 73 -3.54 -14.42 17.18
C ALA A 73 -2.34 -15.14 16.52
N GLY A 74 -1.12 -14.55 16.58
CA GLY A 74 0.12 -15.16 16.10
C GLY A 74 0.46 -14.85 14.65
N TYR A 75 -0.24 -13.90 14.01
CA TYR A 75 0.13 -13.41 12.69
C TYR A 75 1.27 -12.39 12.77
N GLU A 76 2.10 -12.35 11.74
CA GLU A 76 3.10 -11.30 11.53
C GLU A 76 2.49 -10.19 10.67
N HIS A 77 2.58 -8.94 11.15
CA HIS A 77 2.24 -7.74 10.38
C HIS A 77 3.44 -7.41 9.50
N TYR A 78 3.44 -7.79 8.23
CA TYR A 78 4.62 -7.70 7.38
C TYR A 78 4.60 -6.49 6.42
N GLU A 79 3.40 -6.00 6.05
CA GLU A 79 3.19 -4.77 5.29
C GLU A 79 1.90 -4.09 5.76
N ILE A 80 1.68 -2.83 5.36
CA ILE A 80 0.64 -1.95 5.91
C ILE A 80 -0.73 -2.63 6.03
N SER A 81 -1.18 -3.35 5.01
CA SER A 81 -2.55 -3.87 4.97
C SER A 81 -2.63 -5.37 5.21
N SER A 82 -1.49 -6.07 5.36
CA SER A 82 -1.50 -7.53 5.34
C SER A 82 -0.74 -8.17 6.48
N PHE A 83 -1.31 -9.28 6.94
CA PHE A 83 -0.84 -10.11 8.04
C PHE A 83 -0.74 -11.55 7.55
N ALA A 84 0.28 -12.28 7.98
CA ALA A 84 0.48 -13.66 7.58
C ALA A 84 1.01 -14.51 8.75
N SER A 85 0.70 -15.80 8.73
CA SER A 85 1.46 -16.77 9.51
C SER A 85 2.92 -16.78 9.02
N PRO A 86 3.93 -17.05 9.85
CA PRO A 86 5.32 -17.04 9.44
C PRO A 86 5.56 -17.84 8.15
N GLY A 87 6.15 -17.20 7.13
CA GLY A 87 6.44 -17.79 5.83
C GLY A 87 5.28 -17.82 4.83
N HIS A 88 4.13 -17.23 5.15
CA HIS A 88 2.94 -17.13 4.29
C HIS A 88 2.67 -15.70 3.77
N GLU A 89 3.67 -14.82 3.80
CA GLU A 89 3.56 -13.48 3.22
C GLU A 89 3.26 -13.57 1.72
N SER A 90 2.41 -12.68 1.22
CA SER A 90 2.09 -12.61 -0.20
C SER A 90 3.34 -12.24 -1.02
N ARG A 91 3.94 -13.23 -1.68
CA ARG A 91 5.10 -13.02 -2.56
C ARG A 91 4.79 -12.04 -3.69
N HIS A 92 3.55 -12.05 -4.18
CA HIS A 92 3.07 -11.13 -5.20
C HIS A 92 3.09 -9.68 -4.69
N ASN A 93 2.54 -9.41 -3.51
CA ASN A 93 2.56 -8.07 -2.92
C ASN A 93 4.00 -7.63 -2.60
N MET A 94 4.82 -8.54 -2.10
CA MET A 94 6.22 -8.26 -1.80
C MET A 94 7.03 -7.85 -3.02
N THR A 95 6.72 -8.39 -4.22
CA THR A 95 7.31 -7.95 -5.50
C THR A 95 7.03 -6.46 -5.75
N TYR A 96 5.79 -6.00 -5.51
CA TYR A 96 5.45 -4.58 -5.64
C TYR A 96 6.19 -3.71 -4.62
N TRP A 97 6.20 -4.13 -3.35
CA TRP A 97 6.85 -3.36 -2.29
C TRP A 97 8.38 -3.39 -2.36
N ALA A 98 8.96 -4.35 -3.07
CA ALA A 98 10.39 -4.39 -3.39
C ALA A 98 10.75 -3.55 -4.62
N ASP A 99 9.77 -2.93 -5.28
CA ASP A 99 9.94 -2.18 -6.52
C ASP A 99 10.61 -3.04 -7.62
N GLU A 100 10.20 -4.31 -7.69
CA GLU A 100 10.66 -5.28 -8.68
C GLU A 100 9.75 -5.30 -9.91
N SER A 101 10.28 -5.84 -11.00
CA SER A 101 9.54 -5.92 -12.27
C SER A 101 8.38 -6.92 -12.19
N TYR A 102 7.24 -6.54 -12.77
CA TYR A 102 6.05 -7.39 -12.93
C TYR A 102 5.31 -7.07 -14.22
N ILE A 103 4.53 -8.04 -14.69
CA ILE A 103 3.75 -7.92 -15.93
C ILE A 103 2.27 -7.76 -15.59
N GLY A 104 1.65 -6.73 -16.17
CA GLY A 104 0.20 -6.51 -16.11
C GLY A 104 -0.50 -7.25 -17.25
N LEU A 105 -1.36 -8.21 -16.93
CA LEU A 105 -2.13 -8.99 -17.91
C LEU A 105 -3.62 -8.61 -17.84
N GLY A 106 -4.20 -8.36 -18.99
CA GLY A 106 -5.62 -8.03 -19.11
C GLY A 106 -5.94 -6.54 -19.33
N PRO A 107 -7.23 -6.19 -19.54
CA PRO A 107 -7.66 -4.81 -19.69
C PRO A 107 -7.45 -4.02 -18.41
N SER A 108 -7.02 -2.78 -18.52
CA SER A 108 -6.65 -1.87 -17.40
C SER A 108 -5.47 -2.32 -16.54
N ALA A 109 -4.88 -3.47 -16.79
CA ALA A 109 -3.76 -3.94 -15.99
C ALA A 109 -2.54 -3.04 -16.19
N CYS A 110 -1.88 -2.73 -15.07
CA CYS A 110 -0.62 -2.01 -15.06
C CYS A 110 0.55 -3.00 -14.89
N GLY A 111 1.68 -2.67 -15.47
CA GLY A 111 2.92 -3.40 -15.29
C GLY A 111 4.10 -2.46 -15.04
N TYR A 112 5.19 -3.04 -14.53
CA TYR A 112 6.44 -2.34 -14.28
C TYR A 112 7.60 -3.22 -14.75
N LEU A 113 8.34 -2.76 -15.74
CA LEU A 113 9.47 -3.50 -16.31
C LEU A 113 10.68 -2.58 -16.48
N ALA A 114 11.77 -2.89 -15.79
CA ALA A 114 13.04 -2.20 -15.92
C ALA A 114 12.94 -0.66 -15.83
N GLY A 115 12.22 -0.15 -14.84
CA GLY A 115 12.03 1.30 -14.62
C GLY A 115 10.91 1.93 -15.45
N ARG A 116 10.23 1.17 -16.31
CA ARG A 116 9.12 1.63 -17.13
C ARG A 116 7.79 1.09 -16.60
N ARG A 117 6.92 1.98 -16.18
CA ARG A 117 5.51 1.70 -15.90
C ARG A 117 4.73 1.70 -17.20
N TYR A 118 3.73 0.84 -17.31
CA TYR A 118 2.79 0.86 -18.43
C TYR A 118 1.39 0.48 -17.97
N ALA A 119 0.38 0.90 -18.74
CA ALA A 119 -0.99 0.49 -18.54
C ALA A 119 -1.61 0.01 -19.86
N ASN A 120 -2.36 -1.08 -19.77
CA ASN A 120 -3.13 -1.61 -20.87
C ASN A 120 -4.42 -0.81 -21.09
N VAL A 121 -4.95 -0.84 -22.30
CA VAL A 121 -6.25 -0.24 -22.65
C VAL A 121 -7.36 -0.75 -21.72
N ARG A 122 -8.23 0.17 -21.27
CA ARG A 122 -9.23 -0.12 -20.22
C ARG A 122 -10.40 -0.99 -20.67
N GLY A 123 -10.85 -0.89 -21.87
CA GLY A 123 -12.05 -1.62 -22.32
C GLY A 123 -11.74 -3.07 -22.70
N THR A 124 -12.47 -4.05 -22.16
CA THR A 124 -12.29 -5.48 -22.48
C THR A 124 -12.34 -5.76 -23.97
N ARG A 125 -13.33 -5.20 -24.68
CA ARG A 125 -13.44 -5.37 -26.15
C ARG A 125 -12.26 -4.76 -26.91
N SER A 126 -11.78 -3.60 -26.46
CA SER A 126 -10.62 -2.92 -27.05
C SER A 126 -9.34 -3.70 -26.81
N TYR A 127 -9.19 -4.28 -25.60
CA TYR A 127 -8.07 -5.13 -25.25
C TYR A 127 -8.03 -6.38 -26.15
N MET A 128 -9.16 -7.12 -26.24
CA MET A 128 -9.28 -8.30 -27.08
C MET A 128 -8.96 -7.99 -28.54
N LYS A 129 -9.56 -6.90 -29.08
CA LYS A 129 -9.31 -6.50 -30.48
C LYS A 129 -7.84 -6.26 -30.78
N ARG A 130 -7.10 -5.61 -29.87
CA ARG A 130 -5.65 -5.38 -30.02
C ARG A 130 -4.88 -6.69 -29.97
N VAL A 131 -5.15 -7.54 -28.99
CA VAL A 131 -4.49 -8.84 -28.82
C VAL A 131 -4.74 -9.73 -30.04
N ASP A 132 -5.99 -9.81 -30.53
CA ASP A 132 -6.36 -10.62 -31.70
C ASP A 132 -5.68 -10.10 -32.98
N ALA A 133 -5.44 -8.79 -33.07
CA ALA A 133 -4.72 -8.18 -34.19
C ALA A 133 -3.18 -8.32 -34.09
N GLY A 134 -2.66 -8.83 -32.96
CA GLY A 134 -1.22 -8.86 -32.71
C GLY A 134 -0.62 -7.50 -32.31
N ASP A 135 -1.48 -6.51 -32.02
CA ASP A 135 -1.08 -5.17 -31.60
C ASP A 135 -0.77 -5.11 -30.09
N SER A 136 0.07 -4.14 -29.69
CA SER A 136 0.29 -3.86 -28.28
C SER A 136 -1.00 -3.40 -27.60
N ALA A 137 -1.34 -4.02 -26.47
CA ALA A 137 -2.44 -3.57 -25.62
C ALA A 137 -2.07 -2.33 -24.76
N VAL A 138 -0.78 -2.00 -24.67
CA VAL A 138 -0.27 -0.86 -23.89
C VAL A 138 -0.69 0.45 -24.55
N VAL A 139 -1.21 1.37 -23.74
CA VAL A 139 -1.69 2.70 -24.20
C VAL A 139 -1.11 3.85 -23.40
N GLU A 140 -0.55 3.57 -22.24
CA GLU A 140 0.12 4.55 -21.39
C GLU A 140 1.48 3.98 -20.99
N GLU A 141 2.53 4.80 -21.06
CA GLU A 141 3.88 4.44 -20.63
C GLU A 141 4.55 5.63 -19.94
N GLU A 142 5.26 5.34 -18.88
CA GLU A 142 6.05 6.31 -18.13
C GLU A 142 7.38 5.67 -17.72
N THR A 143 8.48 6.35 -17.95
CA THR A 143 9.79 5.95 -17.46
C THR A 143 10.21 6.84 -16.31
N LEU A 144 10.31 6.27 -15.12
CA LEU A 144 10.80 6.99 -13.96
C LEU A 144 12.33 7.04 -13.97
N THR A 145 12.88 8.22 -13.78
CA THR A 145 14.33 8.43 -13.73
C THR A 145 14.72 9.35 -12.58
N GLY A 146 15.99 9.39 -12.24
CA GLY A 146 16.49 10.32 -11.26
C GLY A 146 15.82 10.22 -9.90
N ILE A 147 15.34 11.34 -9.37
CA ILE A 147 14.72 11.41 -8.03
C ILE A 147 13.37 10.70 -7.99
N ASP A 148 12.58 10.72 -9.08
CA ASP A 148 11.25 10.10 -9.13
C ASP A 148 11.32 8.59 -8.96
N ALA A 149 12.30 7.93 -9.63
CA ALA A 149 12.55 6.50 -9.47
C ALA A 149 12.97 6.16 -8.02
N ARG A 150 13.79 7.03 -7.42
CA ARG A 150 14.25 6.86 -6.05
C ARG A 150 13.14 7.08 -5.03
N ALA A 151 12.28 8.09 -5.26
CA ALA A 151 11.10 8.35 -4.43
C ALA A 151 10.12 7.18 -4.48
N GLN A 152 9.86 6.60 -5.67
CA GLN A 152 9.07 5.39 -5.80
C GLN A 152 9.61 4.23 -4.96
N THR A 153 10.90 3.93 -5.09
CA THR A 153 11.54 2.85 -4.34
C THR A 153 11.41 3.06 -2.83
N LEU A 154 11.62 4.31 -2.36
CA LEU A 154 11.46 4.63 -0.94
C LEU A 154 9.99 4.47 -0.49
N MET A 155 9.04 5.04 -1.22
CA MET A 155 7.61 4.98 -0.91
C MET A 155 7.10 3.53 -0.87
N LEU A 156 7.40 2.74 -1.91
CA LEU A 156 6.97 1.33 -1.97
C LEU A 156 7.65 0.51 -0.88
N GLY A 157 8.95 0.71 -0.66
CA GLY A 157 9.69 -0.03 0.35
C GLY A 157 9.25 0.27 1.78
N LEU A 158 8.79 1.50 2.07
CA LEU A 158 8.22 1.87 3.38
C LEU A 158 6.86 1.22 3.66
N ARG A 159 6.19 0.65 2.66
CA ARG A 159 4.97 -0.14 2.90
C ARG A 159 5.27 -1.43 3.67
N ARG A 160 6.47 -1.97 3.55
CA ARG A 160 6.95 -3.10 4.37
C ARG A 160 7.30 -2.60 5.77
N LEU A 161 6.89 -3.32 6.81
CA LEU A 161 7.16 -2.93 8.22
C LEU A 161 8.66 -2.96 8.56
N GLY A 162 9.44 -3.78 7.83
CA GLY A 162 10.90 -3.77 7.88
C GLY A 162 11.55 -2.54 7.25
N GLY A 163 10.78 -1.80 6.42
CA GLY A 163 11.21 -0.59 5.74
C GLY A 163 12.22 -0.82 4.62
N VAL A 164 12.99 0.22 4.32
CA VAL A 164 14.02 0.24 3.27
C VAL A 164 15.40 0.19 3.92
N ARG A 165 16.20 -0.80 3.55
CA ARG A 165 17.61 -0.89 4.00
C ARG A 165 18.46 0.10 3.22
N ARG A 166 19.31 0.85 3.93
CA ARG A 166 20.22 1.83 3.32
C ARG A 166 21.22 1.17 2.38
N ASP A 167 21.73 -0.02 2.73
CA ASP A 167 22.66 -0.77 1.88
C ASP A 167 22.01 -1.22 0.56
N ASP A 168 20.73 -1.63 0.57
CA ASP A 168 20.01 -2.04 -0.64
C ASP A 168 19.79 -0.85 -1.57
N TYR A 169 19.40 0.29 -1.00
CA TYR A 169 19.26 1.54 -1.73
C TYR A 169 20.60 1.99 -2.33
N HIS A 170 21.67 1.95 -1.53
CA HIS A 170 23.01 2.31 -2.00
C HIS A 170 23.49 1.39 -3.14
N ARG A 171 23.27 0.09 -3.04
CA ARG A 171 23.60 -0.84 -4.13
C ARG A 171 22.85 -0.53 -5.41
N ARG A 172 21.58 -0.10 -5.30
CA ARG A 172 20.73 0.20 -6.46
C ARG A 172 21.06 1.54 -7.13
N TYR A 173 21.38 2.55 -6.33
CA TYR A 173 21.50 3.94 -6.81
C TYR A 173 22.87 4.57 -6.63
N GLY A 174 23.80 3.93 -5.93
CA GLY A 174 25.12 4.50 -5.60
C GLY A 174 25.06 5.70 -4.63
N ARG A 175 23.95 5.88 -3.92
CA ARG A 175 23.68 7.03 -3.03
C ARG A 175 23.04 6.55 -1.73
N ASP A 176 23.10 7.37 -0.70
CA ASP A 176 22.36 7.12 0.54
C ASP A 176 20.95 7.73 0.46
N ILE A 177 19.99 7.09 1.12
CA ILE A 177 18.60 7.58 1.23
C ILE A 177 18.57 8.96 1.90
N VAL A 178 19.43 9.18 2.91
CA VAL A 178 19.49 10.45 3.65
C VAL A 178 20.02 11.58 2.79
N ASP A 179 20.93 11.31 1.84
CA ASP A 179 21.41 12.31 0.89
C ASP A 179 20.31 12.79 -0.07
N ASP A 180 19.38 11.90 -0.41
CA ASP A 180 18.29 12.20 -1.34
C ASP A 180 17.04 12.76 -0.65
N PHE A 181 16.72 12.30 0.57
CA PHE A 181 15.44 12.58 1.24
C PHE A 181 15.57 13.03 2.69
N GLY A 182 16.77 13.32 3.19
CA GLY A 182 17.02 13.69 4.60
C GLY A 182 16.16 14.87 5.05
N ASP A 183 16.11 15.94 4.26
CA ASP A 183 15.33 17.14 4.56
C ASP A 183 13.81 16.88 4.62
N THR A 184 13.33 15.96 3.80
CA THR A 184 11.92 15.54 3.79
C THR A 184 11.60 14.60 4.95
N MET A 185 12.54 13.72 5.32
CA MET A 185 12.33 12.72 6.35
C MET A 185 12.52 13.26 7.78
N ALA A 186 13.38 14.26 7.99
CA ALA A 186 13.65 14.79 9.33
C ALA A 186 12.36 15.28 10.05
N PRO A 187 11.48 16.10 9.42
CA PRO A 187 10.21 16.47 10.05
C PRO A 187 9.26 15.29 10.33
N LEU A 188 9.34 14.22 9.52
CA LEU A 188 8.55 13.01 9.73
C LEU A 188 9.08 12.17 10.89
N GLU A 189 10.39 12.15 11.10
CA GLU A 189 11.02 11.52 12.27
C GLU A 189 10.71 12.30 13.54
N ASP A 190 10.83 13.63 13.53
CA ASP A 190 10.48 14.51 14.65
C ASP A 190 9.00 14.37 15.04
N ALA A 191 8.11 14.17 14.04
CA ALA A 191 6.69 13.87 14.28
C ALA A 191 6.43 12.43 14.78
N GLY A 192 7.48 11.60 14.88
CA GLY A 192 7.38 10.21 15.30
C GLY A 192 6.69 9.29 14.29
N LEU A 193 6.70 9.64 12.99
CA LEU A 193 6.11 8.83 11.91
C LEU A 193 7.14 7.90 11.26
N LEU A 194 8.38 8.32 11.17
CA LEU A 194 9.50 7.52 10.68
C LEU A 194 10.48 7.22 11.82
N ARG A 195 11.25 6.18 11.61
CA ARG A 195 12.45 5.87 12.36
C ARG A 195 13.60 5.72 11.40
N LEU A 196 14.59 6.61 11.55
CA LEU A 196 15.82 6.57 10.80
C LEU A 196 16.89 5.86 11.65
N SER A 197 17.60 4.93 11.05
CA SER A 197 18.73 4.24 11.69
C SER A 197 19.90 4.14 10.73
N ALA A 198 21.05 3.70 11.22
CA ALA A 198 22.20 3.42 10.36
C ALA A 198 21.91 2.30 9.33
N ALA A 199 20.97 1.40 9.60
CA ALA A 199 20.70 0.24 8.76
C ALA A 199 19.48 0.43 7.85
N SER A 200 18.45 1.16 8.30
CA SER A 200 17.17 1.22 7.57
C SER A 200 16.34 2.44 7.94
N ILE A 201 15.42 2.79 7.05
CA ILE A 201 14.34 3.75 7.26
C ILE A 201 13.03 2.96 7.28
N ARG A 202 12.20 3.15 8.31
CA ARG A 202 10.93 2.44 8.45
C ARG A 202 9.85 3.30 9.08
N LEU A 203 8.60 2.98 8.84
CA LEU A 203 7.48 3.55 9.56
C LEU A 203 7.51 3.12 11.04
N THR A 204 7.13 4.02 11.92
CA THR A 204 6.76 3.67 13.30
C THR A 204 5.33 3.12 13.31
N ARG A 205 4.84 2.60 14.45
CA ARG A 205 3.41 2.24 14.57
C ARG A 205 2.48 3.43 14.23
N ARG A 206 2.81 4.63 14.71
CA ARG A 206 2.08 5.84 14.37
C ARG A 206 2.20 6.18 12.88
N GLY A 207 3.36 5.97 12.29
CA GLY A 207 3.59 6.16 10.86
C GLY A 207 2.80 5.17 10.00
N VAL A 208 2.54 3.95 10.47
CA VAL A 208 1.67 2.98 9.78
C VAL A 208 0.23 3.50 9.73
N LEU A 209 -0.31 3.99 10.86
CA LEU A 209 -1.66 4.57 10.92
C LEU A 209 -1.81 5.82 10.03
N LEU A 210 -0.75 6.59 9.86
CA LEU A 210 -0.70 7.83 9.08
C LEU A 210 0.17 7.69 7.81
N SER A 211 0.24 6.49 7.25
CA SER A 211 1.17 6.20 6.16
C SER A 211 0.94 7.05 4.91
N ASN A 212 -0.30 7.41 4.60
CA ASN A 212 -0.61 8.29 3.48
C ASN A 212 0.01 9.69 3.64
N GLU A 213 0.04 10.23 4.87
CA GLU A 213 0.69 11.50 5.17
C GLU A 213 2.20 11.45 4.95
N VAL A 214 2.81 10.29 5.22
CA VAL A 214 4.23 10.07 4.94
C VAL A 214 4.46 9.98 3.43
N PHE A 215 3.65 9.19 2.72
CA PHE A 215 3.85 8.93 1.29
C PHE A 215 3.67 10.19 0.43
N VAL A 216 2.65 11.01 0.72
CA VAL A 216 2.41 12.27 -0.01
C VAL A 216 3.61 13.22 0.08
N ARG A 217 4.33 13.24 1.21
CA ARG A 217 5.51 14.10 1.39
C ARG A 217 6.77 13.57 0.71
N LEU A 218 6.82 12.29 0.40
CA LEU A 218 7.95 11.65 -0.29
C LEU A 218 7.81 11.68 -1.81
N LEU A 219 6.63 12.00 -2.32
CA LEU A 219 6.41 12.18 -3.76
C LEU A 219 6.93 13.57 -4.17
N PRO A 220 7.65 13.67 -5.30
CA PRO A 220 8.16 14.93 -5.84
C PRO A 220 7.06 15.86 -6.33
#